data_c0c4a5a1f454a131547db9679322a743
#
_entry.id   c0c4a5a1f454a131547db9679322a743
#
_cell.length_a   1.000
_cell.length_b   1.000
_cell.length_c   1.000
_cell.angle_alpha   90.00
_cell.angle_beta   90.00
_cell.angle_gamma   90.00
#
_symmetry.space_group_name_H-M   'P 1'
#
loop_
_entity.id
_entity.type
_entity.pdbx_description
1 polymer ?
#
loop_
_entity_poly.entity_id
_entity_poly.type
_entity_poly.pdbx_seq_one_letter_code
_entity_poly.pdbx_strand_id
1 'polypeptide(L)'
;MGSEMCIRDRNDFAARTSVEQLQGRLRDKIIDMREQILYNVAFIESALDDPEHYSLDGFPQKLEIIVDNLVDSVDNLLTTFDNGKVLSEGINTVIVGKPNAGKSSLMNMFVGEERAIVTDMAGTTRDTLSEVINVRGITLNIVDTAGIRDTDDVVEKIGVDKALESVDKADLVLYVVDSSIDLDENDHRIMSRIQDKNVVVILNKSDLEKKIDESDIKKYIDADIIQLSALTGDGSEELYELLNRMFFEGTLTYNDQLYITNTRHKNELVCTKNALLKVKESIDMGMEEDFFSIDLMDAYEHLGLIIGETARDDLADKIFMEFCMGK
;
A
#
# COMPACT_ATOMS: atom_id res chain seq x y z
N MET A 1 6.01 -31.44 -0.33
CA MET A 1 7.09 -31.00 -1.23
C MET A 1 6.67 -29.88 -2.18
N GLY A 2 5.47 -29.30 -2.08
CA GLY A 2 5.00 -28.20 -2.96
C GLY A 2 4.95 -26.81 -2.32
N SER A 3 5.11 -26.68 -1.00
CA SER A 3 4.96 -25.41 -0.31
C SER A 3 6.28 -24.63 -0.07
N GLU A 4 7.40 -25.32 -0.05
CA GLU A 4 8.72 -24.71 0.18
C GLU A 4 9.28 -23.99 -1.06
N MET A 5 8.81 -24.32 -2.27
CA MET A 5 9.30 -23.71 -3.51
C MET A 5 8.64 -22.34 -3.80
N CYS A 6 7.44 -22.10 -3.28
CA CYS A 6 6.76 -20.80 -3.45
C CYS A 6 7.30 -19.68 -2.55
N ILE A 7 8.05 -20.02 -1.48
CA ILE A 7 8.61 -19.03 -0.54
C ILE A 7 9.96 -18.48 -1.05
N ARG A 8 10.65 -19.24 -1.90
CA ARG A 8 12.04 -18.96 -2.30
C ARG A 8 12.19 -17.88 -3.36
N ASP A 9 11.12 -17.58 -4.11
CA ASP A 9 11.14 -16.66 -5.26
C ASP A 9 10.44 -15.32 -5.03
N ARG A 10 9.95 -15.08 -3.82
CA ARG A 10 9.42 -13.76 -3.45
C ARG A 10 10.52 -12.99 -2.76
N ASN A 11 10.75 -11.76 -3.27
CA ASN A 11 11.63 -10.71 -2.79
C ASN A 11 12.12 -10.93 -1.34
N ASP A 12 13.45 -10.86 -1.09
CA ASP A 12 14.06 -10.99 0.25
C ASP A 12 13.38 -10.11 1.31
N PHE A 13 12.79 -8.99 0.89
CA PHE A 13 12.01 -8.12 1.74
C PHE A 13 10.65 -8.74 2.12
N ALA A 14 9.90 -9.28 1.16
CA ALA A 14 8.62 -9.96 1.46
C ALA A 14 8.85 -11.20 2.36
N ALA A 15 9.97 -11.90 2.18
CA ALA A 15 10.35 -13.00 3.06
C ALA A 15 10.69 -12.50 4.47
N ARG A 16 11.41 -11.39 4.61
CA ARG A 16 11.72 -10.77 5.92
C ARG A 16 10.47 -10.23 6.59
N THR A 17 9.60 -9.51 5.89
CA THR A 17 8.32 -9.00 6.42
C THR A 17 7.43 -10.15 6.88
N SER A 18 7.38 -11.27 6.14
CA SER A 18 6.65 -12.46 6.55
C SER A 18 7.25 -13.10 7.81
N VAL A 19 8.58 -13.12 7.95
CA VAL A 19 9.28 -13.60 9.14
C VAL A 19 9.05 -12.69 10.35
N GLU A 20 9.04 -11.37 10.17
CA GLU A 20 8.76 -10.40 11.23
C GLU A 20 7.30 -10.46 11.69
N GLN A 21 6.35 -10.70 10.78
CA GLN A 21 4.96 -10.98 11.14
C GLN A 21 4.84 -12.31 11.90
N LEU A 22 5.60 -13.33 11.52
CA LEU A 22 5.70 -14.60 12.27
C LEU A 22 6.34 -14.42 13.65
N GLN A 23 7.18 -13.41 13.85
CA GLN A 23 7.79 -13.09 15.15
C GLN A 23 6.84 -12.39 16.14
N GLY A 24 5.60 -12.13 15.76
CA GLY A 24 4.59 -11.62 16.68
C GLY A 24 4.64 -10.12 16.98
N ARG A 25 5.54 -9.35 16.38
CA ARG A 25 5.71 -7.89 16.66
C ARG A 25 4.43 -7.07 16.45
N LEU A 26 3.66 -7.36 15.39
CA LEU A 26 2.35 -6.72 15.19
C LEU A 26 1.39 -7.09 16.32
N ARG A 27 1.38 -8.38 16.69
CA ARG A 27 0.56 -8.87 17.79
C ARG A 27 0.90 -8.17 19.09
N ASP A 28 2.19 -8.03 19.42
CA ASP A 28 2.64 -7.38 20.65
C ASP A 28 2.22 -5.89 20.67
N LYS A 29 2.34 -5.18 19.54
CA LYS A 29 1.87 -3.78 19.41
C LYS A 29 0.36 -3.65 19.58
N ILE A 30 -0.42 -4.57 19.00
CA ILE A 30 -1.87 -4.60 19.16
C ILE A 30 -2.26 -4.90 20.62
N ILE A 31 -1.57 -5.84 21.28
CA ILE A 31 -1.79 -6.16 22.69
C ILE A 31 -1.52 -4.92 23.56
N ASP A 32 -0.41 -4.22 23.37
CA ASP A 32 -0.08 -3.00 24.11
C ASP A 32 -1.19 -1.93 23.95
N MET A 33 -1.68 -1.71 22.74
CA MET A 33 -2.79 -0.76 22.51
C MET A 33 -4.08 -1.21 23.20
N ARG A 34 -4.40 -2.50 23.15
CA ARG A 34 -5.57 -3.07 23.83
C ARG A 34 -5.46 -2.93 25.34
N GLU A 35 -4.29 -3.19 25.92
CA GLU A 35 -4.06 -3.03 27.36
C GLU A 35 -4.27 -1.59 27.83
N GLN A 36 -3.80 -0.60 27.05
CA GLN A 36 -4.03 0.81 27.33
C GLN A 36 -5.52 1.16 27.31
N ILE A 37 -6.27 0.69 26.31
CA ILE A 37 -7.72 0.93 26.22
C ILE A 37 -8.42 0.28 27.40
N LEU A 38 -8.17 -1.01 27.65
CA LEU A 38 -8.82 -1.79 28.67
C LEU A 38 -8.58 -1.21 30.09
N TYR A 39 -7.37 -0.73 30.35
CA TYR A 39 -7.05 -0.06 31.61
C TYR A 39 -7.90 1.19 31.83
N ASN A 40 -8.08 2.03 30.80
CA ASN A 40 -8.87 3.24 30.90
C ASN A 40 -10.37 2.96 31.05
N VAL A 41 -10.89 1.96 30.36
CA VAL A 41 -12.29 1.50 30.53
C VAL A 41 -12.49 0.98 31.96
N ALA A 42 -11.60 0.10 32.44
CA ALA A 42 -11.67 -0.44 33.79
C ALA A 42 -11.59 0.66 34.88
N PHE A 43 -10.79 1.71 34.63
CA PHE A 43 -10.72 2.87 35.54
C PHE A 43 -12.04 3.66 35.55
N ILE A 44 -12.66 3.93 34.38
CA ILE A 44 -13.95 4.62 34.28
C ILE A 44 -15.02 3.83 35.05
N GLU A 45 -15.16 2.53 34.76
CA GLU A 45 -16.14 1.67 35.42
C GLU A 45 -15.93 1.63 36.95
N SER A 46 -14.67 1.52 37.39
CA SER A 46 -14.35 1.53 38.84
C SER A 46 -14.66 2.86 39.49
N ALA A 47 -14.45 3.98 38.83
CA ALA A 47 -14.74 5.32 39.35
C ALA A 47 -16.26 5.62 39.39
N LEU A 48 -17.01 5.06 38.45
CA LEU A 48 -18.48 5.16 38.47
C LEU A 48 -19.09 4.32 39.59
N ASP A 49 -18.52 3.13 39.87
CA ASP A 49 -18.98 2.24 40.93
C ASP A 49 -18.57 2.72 42.35
N ASP A 50 -17.37 3.29 42.51
CA ASP A 50 -16.80 3.70 43.80
C ASP A 50 -16.20 5.12 43.72
N PRO A 51 -17.04 6.18 43.59
CA PRO A 51 -16.58 7.55 43.40
C PRO A 51 -15.92 8.16 44.65
N GLU A 52 -16.02 7.49 45.81
CA GLU A 52 -15.35 7.93 47.04
C GLU A 52 -13.84 7.61 47.00
N HIS A 53 -13.44 6.57 46.27
CA HIS A 53 -12.05 6.13 46.18
C HIS A 53 -11.38 6.49 44.83
N TYR A 54 -12.15 6.63 43.76
CA TYR A 54 -11.68 6.95 42.42
C TYR A 54 -12.34 8.22 41.91
N SER A 55 -11.53 9.23 41.55
CA SER A 55 -12.04 10.50 41.00
C SER A 55 -11.79 10.60 39.52
N LEU A 56 -12.82 11.00 38.75
CA LEU A 56 -12.74 11.33 37.32
C LEU A 56 -12.34 12.79 37.08
N ASP A 57 -12.03 13.57 38.11
CA ASP A 57 -11.62 14.97 37.98
C ASP A 57 -10.36 15.09 37.09
N GLY A 58 -10.48 15.79 35.96
CA GLY A 58 -9.39 15.95 35.01
C GLY A 58 -9.05 14.69 34.21
N PHE A 59 -9.86 13.63 34.32
CA PHE A 59 -9.66 12.39 33.57
C PHE A 59 -9.90 12.58 32.07
N PRO A 60 -10.93 13.32 31.58
CA PRO A 60 -11.12 13.53 30.14
C PRO A 60 -9.88 14.09 29.44
N GLN A 61 -9.18 15.07 30.04
CA GLN A 61 -7.96 15.65 29.48
C GLN A 61 -6.78 14.66 29.43
N LYS A 62 -6.70 13.75 30.39
CA LYS A 62 -5.69 12.67 30.37
C LYS A 62 -6.02 11.62 29.33
N LEU A 63 -7.29 11.26 29.23
CA LEU A 63 -7.78 10.30 28.24
C LEU A 63 -7.55 10.81 26.81
N GLU A 64 -7.79 12.11 26.56
CA GLU A 64 -7.55 12.74 25.27
C GLU A 64 -6.10 12.52 24.79
N ILE A 65 -5.11 12.74 25.66
CA ILE A 65 -3.69 12.52 25.33
C ILE A 65 -3.43 11.04 25.00
N ILE A 66 -4.05 10.11 25.72
CA ILE A 66 -3.89 8.67 25.48
C ILE A 66 -4.51 8.30 24.14
N VAL A 67 -5.71 8.80 23.87
CA VAL A 67 -6.42 8.55 22.60
C VAL A 67 -5.64 9.14 21.42
N ASP A 68 -5.06 10.32 21.53
CA ASP A 68 -4.19 10.90 20.51
C ASP A 68 -2.99 9.99 20.20
N ASN A 69 -2.30 9.48 21.20
CA ASN A 69 -1.19 8.55 21.02
C ASN A 69 -1.63 7.22 20.37
N LEU A 70 -2.83 6.74 20.68
CA LEU A 70 -3.41 5.54 20.08
C LEU A 70 -3.76 5.80 18.60
N VAL A 71 -4.38 6.94 18.29
CA VAL A 71 -4.68 7.35 16.91
C VAL A 71 -3.40 7.46 16.09
N ASP A 72 -2.35 8.11 16.60
CA ASP A 72 -1.06 8.22 15.94
C ASP A 72 -0.43 6.83 15.69
N SER A 73 -0.57 5.91 16.66
CA SER A 73 -0.08 4.54 16.51
C SER A 73 -0.84 3.78 15.43
N VAL A 74 -2.17 3.94 15.34
CA VAL A 74 -3.00 3.34 14.28
C VAL A 74 -2.66 3.95 12.92
N ASP A 75 -2.47 5.28 12.83
CA ASP A 75 -2.12 5.95 11.59
C ASP A 75 -0.76 5.51 11.06
N ASN A 76 0.22 5.35 11.94
CA ASN A 76 1.50 4.79 11.55
C ASN A 76 1.36 3.37 10.96
N LEU A 77 0.53 2.51 11.58
CA LEU A 77 0.25 1.17 11.05
C LEU A 77 -0.49 1.22 9.71
N LEU A 78 -1.45 2.13 9.53
CA LEU A 78 -2.18 2.31 8.27
C LEU A 78 -1.27 2.80 7.14
N THR A 79 -0.37 3.75 7.42
CA THR A 79 0.61 4.24 6.45
C THR A 79 1.53 3.13 5.95
N THR A 80 1.88 2.18 6.82
CA THR A 80 2.72 1.03 6.42
C THR A 80 1.96 -0.02 5.60
N PHE A 81 0.63 0.01 5.57
CA PHE A 81 -0.17 -0.95 4.81
C PHE A 81 0.00 -0.80 3.30
N ASP A 82 -0.15 0.41 2.77
CA ASP A 82 -0.10 0.63 1.32
C ASP A 82 1.30 0.26 0.79
N ASN A 83 2.34 0.58 1.54
CA ASN A 83 3.71 0.17 1.26
C ASN A 83 3.91 -1.34 1.41
N GLY A 84 3.37 -1.96 2.46
CA GLY A 84 3.47 -3.41 2.71
C GLY A 84 2.75 -4.24 1.65
N LYS A 85 1.60 -3.76 1.14
CA LYS A 85 0.87 -4.41 0.05
C LYS A 85 1.69 -4.38 -1.23
N VAL A 86 2.22 -3.21 -1.62
CA VAL A 86 3.10 -3.05 -2.79
C VAL A 86 4.32 -3.98 -2.70
N LEU A 87 4.91 -4.11 -1.51
CA LEU A 87 6.08 -4.97 -1.28
C LEU A 87 5.74 -6.48 -1.33
N SER A 88 4.54 -6.88 -0.86
CA SER A 88 4.15 -8.29 -0.79
C SER A 88 3.47 -8.81 -2.06
N GLU A 89 2.62 -8.00 -2.67
CA GLU A 89 1.82 -8.35 -3.85
C GLU A 89 2.45 -7.84 -5.15
N GLY A 90 3.34 -6.84 -5.07
CA GLY A 90 3.89 -6.13 -6.21
C GLY A 90 2.95 -5.04 -6.73
N ILE A 91 3.43 -4.27 -7.71
CA ILE A 91 2.74 -3.15 -8.34
C ILE A 91 2.09 -3.65 -9.62
N ASN A 92 0.75 -3.65 -9.70
CA ASN A 92 0.06 -3.98 -10.94
C ASN A 92 0.33 -2.87 -11.96
N THR A 93 1.13 -3.19 -12.96
CA THR A 93 1.67 -2.22 -13.91
C THR A 93 1.16 -2.52 -15.31
N VAL A 94 0.65 -1.50 -15.98
CA VAL A 94 0.24 -1.58 -17.39
C VAL A 94 1.17 -0.70 -18.23
N ILE A 95 1.68 -1.27 -19.33
CA ILE A 95 2.51 -0.53 -20.29
C ILE A 95 1.64 -0.17 -21.49
N VAL A 96 1.42 1.13 -21.70
CA VAL A 96 0.64 1.67 -22.81
C VAL A 96 1.51 2.50 -23.75
N GLY A 97 1.11 2.66 -24.96
CA GLY A 97 1.81 3.46 -25.98
C GLY A 97 1.49 2.98 -27.39
N LYS A 98 1.77 3.83 -28.37
CA LYS A 98 1.56 3.49 -29.79
C LYS A 98 2.38 2.28 -30.24
N PRO A 99 2.00 1.65 -31.37
CA PRO A 99 2.84 0.70 -32.08
C PRO A 99 4.26 1.28 -32.27
N ASN A 100 5.28 0.45 -32.09
CA ASN A 100 6.68 0.82 -32.28
C ASN A 100 7.22 1.94 -31.36
N ALA A 101 6.50 2.36 -30.32
CA ALA A 101 7.01 3.31 -29.31
C ALA A 101 8.15 2.72 -28.45
N GLY A 102 8.34 1.40 -28.49
CA GLY A 102 9.40 0.70 -27.77
C GLY A 102 8.96 -0.01 -26.49
N LYS A 103 7.66 -0.36 -26.38
CA LYS A 103 7.12 -1.12 -25.23
C LYS A 103 7.84 -2.45 -25.02
N SER A 104 8.04 -3.23 -26.09
CA SER A 104 8.77 -4.51 -26.02
C SER A 104 10.24 -4.31 -25.67
N SER A 105 10.87 -3.22 -26.12
CA SER A 105 12.24 -2.89 -25.76
C SER A 105 12.36 -2.52 -24.27
N LEU A 106 11.39 -1.78 -23.75
CA LEU A 106 11.31 -1.45 -22.31
C LEU A 106 11.15 -2.73 -21.47
N MET A 107 10.27 -3.64 -21.90
CA MET A 107 10.12 -4.96 -21.25
C MET A 107 11.45 -5.74 -21.27
N ASN A 108 12.12 -5.81 -22.42
CA ASN A 108 13.40 -6.51 -22.53
C ASN A 108 14.49 -5.87 -21.66
N MET A 109 14.47 -4.56 -21.50
CA MET A 109 15.36 -3.85 -20.58
C MET A 109 15.10 -4.27 -19.12
N PHE A 110 13.85 -4.31 -18.69
CA PHE A 110 13.49 -4.78 -17.35
C PHE A 110 13.90 -6.25 -17.11
N VAL A 111 13.69 -7.12 -18.10
CA VAL A 111 14.07 -8.56 -18.02
C VAL A 111 15.58 -8.75 -18.07
N GLY A 112 16.31 -7.87 -18.75
CA GLY A 112 17.77 -7.93 -18.92
C GLY A 112 18.59 -7.50 -17.71
N GLU A 113 17.97 -6.92 -16.67
CA GLU A 113 18.65 -6.64 -15.40
C GLU A 113 19.01 -7.96 -14.69
N GLU A 114 20.24 -8.09 -14.17
CA GLU A 114 20.80 -9.31 -13.55
C GLU A 114 19.99 -9.88 -12.36
N ARG A 115 18.92 -9.20 -11.94
CA ARG A 115 18.04 -9.60 -10.82
C ARG A 115 16.57 -9.78 -11.23
N ALA A 116 16.25 -9.69 -12.52
CA ALA A 116 14.88 -9.93 -12.97
C ALA A 116 14.56 -11.43 -12.88
N ILE A 117 13.71 -11.80 -11.93
CA ILE A 117 13.15 -13.16 -11.83
C ILE A 117 11.81 -13.14 -12.56
N VAL A 118 11.81 -13.70 -13.78
CA VAL A 118 10.54 -13.91 -14.52
C VAL A 118 9.93 -15.22 -14.02
N THR A 119 8.79 -15.15 -13.34
CA THR A 119 8.03 -16.34 -12.97
C THR A 119 6.75 -16.42 -13.77
N ASP A 120 6.64 -17.43 -14.63
CA ASP A 120 5.36 -17.80 -15.22
C ASP A 120 4.47 -18.38 -14.11
N MET A 121 3.53 -17.59 -13.58
CA MET A 121 2.53 -18.13 -12.65
C MET A 121 1.49 -18.95 -13.41
N ALA A 122 1.78 -20.23 -13.60
CA ALA A 122 0.80 -21.22 -14.04
C ALA A 122 -0.18 -21.53 -12.89
N GLY A 123 -1.37 -20.94 -12.91
CA GLY A 123 -2.40 -21.34 -11.94
C GLY A 123 -3.56 -20.40 -11.67
N THR A 124 -3.62 -19.20 -12.24
CA THR A 124 -4.81 -18.34 -12.07
C THR A 124 -5.49 -18.12 -13.43
N THR A 125 -6.68 -18.70 -13.57
CA THR A 125 -7.73 -18.51 -14.58
C THR A 125 -7.34 -17.86 -15.91
N ARG A 126 -7.64 -18.55 -16.96
CA ARG A 126 -7.45 -18.46 -18.41
C ARG A 126 -7.52 -17.10 -19.15
N ASP A 127 -7.54 -15.93 -18.49
CA ASP A 127 -7.93 -14.67 -19.16
C ASP A 127 -6.93 -13.51 -19.12
N THR A 128 -5.83 -13.56 -18.35
CA THR A 128 -4.79 -12.50 -18.40
C THR A 128 -3.40 -13.09 -18.21
N LEU A 129 -2.55 -12.94 -19.23
CA LEU A 129 -1.11 -13.25 -19.12
C LEU A 129 -0.45 -12.09 -18.36
N SER A 130 -0.08 -12.31 -17.10
CA SER A 130 0.71 -11.37 -16.32
C SER A 130 2.13 -11.92 -16.16
N GLU A 131 3.12 -11.05 -16.35
CA GLU A 131 4.53 -11.35 -16.05
C GLU A 131 4.94 -10.62 -14.80
N VAL A 132 5.61 -11.33 -13.91
CA VAL A 132 6.17 -10.74 -12.69
C VAL A 132 7.65 -10.45 -12.92
N ILE A 133 8.03 -9.20 -12.82
CA ILE A 133 9.40 -8.73 -13.00
C ILE A 133 9.85 -8.07 -11.70
N ASN A 134 11.02 -8.46 -11.19
CA ASN A 134 11.64 -7.79 -10.06
C ASN A 134 12.77 -6.87 -10.55
N VAL A 135 12.56 -5.59 -10.41
CA VAL A 135 13.52 -4.55 -10.81
C VAL A 135 14.08 -3.92 -9.55
N ARG A 136 15.31 -4.25 -9.19
CA ARG A 136 16.03 -3.70 -8.02
C ARG A 136 15.26 -3.78 -6.70
N GLY A 137 14.51 -4.84 -6.52
CA GLY A 137 13.70 -5.05 -5.31
C GLY A 137 12.26 -4.57 -5.45
N ILE A 138 11.90 -3.89 -6.53
CA ILE A 138 10.54 -3.50 -6.86
C ILE A 138 9.90 -4.62 -7.70
N THR A 139 8.83 -5.21 -7.21
CA THR A 139 8.08 -6.23 -7.94
C THR A 139 7.00 -5.57 -8.81
N LEU A 140 7.14 -5.66 -10.14
CA LEU A 140 6.16 -5.18 -11.10
C LEU A 140 5.38 -6.38 -11.65
N ASN A 141 4.05 -6.37 -11.49
CA ASN A 141 3.14 -7.33 -12.11
C ASN A 141 2.65 -6.71 -13.43
N ILE A 142 3.31 -7.05 -14.54
CA ILE A 142 2.93 -6.50 -15.84
C ILE A 142 1.68 -7.21 -16.35
N VAL A 143 0.58 -6.47 -16.44
CA VAL A 143 -0.71 -6.96 -16.89
C VAL A 143 -0.80 -6.82 -18.42
N ASP A 144 -1.34 -7.86 -19.10
CA ASP A 144 -1.61 -7.90 -20.54
C ASP A 144 -0.37 -7.82 -21.46
N THR A 145 0.58 -8.73 -21.21
CA THR A 145 1.80 -8.86 -22.04
C THR A 145 1.53 -9.38 -23.48
N ALA A 146 0.31 -9.88 -23.78
CA ALA A 146 -0.03 -10.42 -25.10
C ALA A 146 0.07 -9.37 -26.22
N GLY A 147 -0.25 -8.10 -25.94
CA GLY A 147 -0.09 -7.00 -26.90
C GLY A 147 1.33 -6.46 -27.03
N ILE A 148 2.26 -6.92 -26.19
CA ILE A 148 3.66 -6.42 -26.13
C ILE A 148 4.60 -7.34 -26.92
N ARG A 149 4.27 -8.63 -27.03
CA ARG A 149 5.16 -9.65 -27.65
C ARG A 149 4.88 -9.95 -29.13
N ASP A 150 3.66 -9.70 -29.63
CA ASP A 150 3.28 -10.01 -31.01
C ASP A 150 3.57 -8.83 -31.96
N THR A 151 4.37 -9.10 -32.99
CA THR A 151 4.97 -8.10 -33.90
C THR A 151 4.19 -7.88 -35.20
N ASP A 152 2.94 -8.33 -35.32
CA ASP A 152 2.16 -8.13 -36.56
C ASP A 152 1.19 -6.95 -36.47
N ASP A 153 1.32 -5.97 -37.36
CA ASP A 153 0.64 -4.66 -37.43
C ASP A 153 -0.88 -4.65 -37.20
N VAL A 154 -1.58 -5.76 -37.42
CA VAL A 154 -3.04 -5.86 -37.27
C VAL A 154 -3.44 -6.20 -35.83
N VAL A 155 -2.61 -6.91 -35.09
CA VAL A 155 -2.83 -7.31 -33.69
C VAL A 155 -2.55 -6.14 -32.73
N GLU A 156 -1.71 -5.22 -33.12
CA GLU A 156 -1.24 -4.10 -32.31
C GLU A 156 -2.32 -3.03 -32.02
N LYS A 157 -3.28 -2.77 -32.96
CA LYS A 157 -4.43 -1.89 -32.69
C LYS A 157 -5.36 -2.47 -31.61
N ILE A 158 -5.56 -3.80 -31.65
CA ILE A 158 -6.35 -4.51 -30.64
C ILE A 158 -5.61 -4.49 -29.27
N GLY A 159 -4.27 -4.49 -29.27
CA GLY A 159 -3.44 -4.43 -28.08
C GLY A 159 -3.55 -3.11 -27.32
N VAL A 160 -3.65 -1.96 -28.01
CA VAL A 160 -3.82 -0.65 -27.35
C VAL A 160 -5.18 -0.57 -26.64
N ASP A 161 -6.26 -0.99 -27.30
CA ASP A 161 -7.60 -0.94 -26.69
C ASP A 161 -7.71 -1.90 -25.48
N LYS A 162 -7.12 -3.10 -25.55
CA LYS A 162 -7.03 -4.01 -24.39
C LYS A 162 -6.19 -3.46 -23.25
N ALA A 163 -5.02 -2.89 -23.56
CA ALA A 163 -4.19 -2.27 -22.55
C ALA A 163 -4.93 -1.12 -21.83
N LEU A 164 -5.71 -0.32 -22.57
CA LEU A 164 -6.55 0.73 -22.01
C LEU A 164 -7.69 0.20 -21.12
N GLU A 165 -8.23 -0.99 -21.38
CA GLU A 165 -9.18 -1.66 -20.47
C GLU A 165 -8.52 -2.08 -19.15
N SER A 166 -7.25 -2.47 -19.21
CA SER A 166 -6.48 -2.88 -18.03
C SER A 166 -6.02 -1.70 -17.16
N VAL A 167 -6.00 -0.47 -17.69
CA VAL A 167 -5.63 0.76 -16.96
C VAL A 167 -6.51 0.98 -15.72
N ASP A 168 -7.79 0.60 -15.78
CA ASP A 168 -8.71 0.82 -14.65
C ASP A 168 -8.31 0.03 -13.38
N LYS A 169 -7.59 -1.08 -13.55
CA LYS A 169 -7.14 -1.99 -12.47
C LYS A 169 -5.66 -1.81 -12.12
N ALA A 170 -4.94 -0.97 -12.84
CA ALA A 170 -3.52 -0.75 -12.66
C ALA A 170 -3.24 0.16 -11.45
N ASP A 171 -2.20 -0.17 -10.69
CA ASP A 171 -1.64 0.69 -9.65
C ASP A 171 -0.65 1.70 -10.26
N LEU A 172 -0.04 1.33 -11.40
CA LEU A 172 0.91 2.14 -12.16
C LEU A 172 0.67 2.01 -13.68
N VAL A 173 0.74 3.12 -14.38
CA VAL A 173 0.72 3.16 -15.85
C VAL A 173 2.06 3.69 -16.36
N LEU A 174 2.77 2.89 -17.15
CA LEU A 174 3.96 3.30 -17.88
C LEU A 174 3.54 3.67 -19.31
N TYR A 175 3.46 4.97 -19.59
CA TYR A 175 3.12 5.47 -20.93
C TYR A 175 4.37 5.71 -21.75
N VAL A 176 4.60 4.86 -22.74
CA VAL A 176 5.80 4.89 -23.61
C VAL A 176 5.49 5.69 -24.87
N VAL A 177 6.24 6.76 -25.06
CA VAL A 177 6.13 7.70 -26.20
C VAL A 177 7.44 7.70 -26.97
N ASP A 178 7.36 7.61 -28.29
CA ASP A 178 8.53 7.76 -29.17
C ASP A 178 8.88 9.25 -29.30
N SER A 179 9.99 9.68 -28.72
CA SER A 179 10.42 11.08 -28.73
C SER A 179 10.90 11.58 -30.09
N SER A 180 11.13 10.67 -31.06
CA SER A 180 11.62 11.01 -32.39
C SER A 180 10.53 11.34 -33.41
N ILE A 181 9.25 11.24 -33.04
CA ILE A 181 8.10 11.55 -33.89
C ILE A 181 7.12 12.49 -33.20
N ASP A 182 6.36 13.26 -33.97
CA ASP A 182 5.36 14.17 -33.43
C ASP A 182 4.20 13.42 -32.77
N LEU A 183 3.57 14.05 -31.76
CA LEU A 183 2.33 13.54 -31.14
C LEU A 183 1.20 13.54 -32.17
N ASP A 184 0.35 12.51 -32.13
CA ASP A 184 -0.82 12.36 -32.98
C ASP A 184 -2.11 12.14 -32.16
N GLU A 185 -3.24 11.93 -32.83
CA GLU A 185 -4.55 11.72 -32.20
C GLU A 185 -4.59 10.50 -31.29
N ASN A 186 -3.78 9.45 -31.56
CA ASN A 186 -3.71 8.28 -30.70
C ASN A 186 -3.01 8.62 -29.37
N ASP A 187 -1.95 9.45 -29.40
CA ASP A 187 -1.29 9.91 -28.16
C ASP A 187 -2.28 10.71 -27.30
N HIS A 188 -3.04 11.62 -27.91
CA HIS A 188 -4.05 12.41 -27.18
C HIS A 188 -5.15 11.53 -26.59
N ARG A 189 -5.59 10.49 -27.32
CA ARG A 189 -6.57 9.51 -26.83
C ARG A 189 -6.03 8.71 -25.64
N ILE A 190 -4.78 8.26 -25.70
CA ILE A 190 -4.14 7.54 -24.59
C ILE A 190 -4.03 8.47 -23.38
N MET A 191 -3.46 9.67 -23.53
CA MET A 191 -3.29 10.64 -22.44
C MET A 191 -4.61 10.96 -21.74
N SER A 192 -5.69 11.18 -22.51
CA SER A 192 -7.02 11.46 -21.93
C SER A 192 -7.59 10.30 -21.12
N ARG A 193 -7.18 9.06 -21.39
CA ARG A 193 -7.68 7.87 -20.68
C ARG A 193 -6.92 7.58 -19.39
N ILE A 194 -5.66 8.03 -19.31
CA ILE A 194 -4.76 7.73 -18.19
C ILE A 194 -4.58 8.90 -17.21
N GLN A 195 -5.14 10.08 -17.49
CA GLN A 195 -4.89 11.33 -16.74
C GLN A 195 -5.20 11.24 -15.23
N ASP A 196 -6.16 10.38 -14.82
CA ASP A 196 -6.59 10.23 -13.42
C ASP A 196 -5.89 9.05 -12.71
N LYS A 197 -4.79 8.54 -13.28
CA LYS A 197 -4.03 7.39 -12.75
C LYS A 197 -2.63 7.80 -12.31
N ASN A 198 -1.96 6.93 -11.57
CA ASN A 198 -0.53 7.09 -11.32
C ASN A 198 0.23 6.78 -12.61
N VAL A 199 0.70 7.82 -13.29
CA VAL A 199 1.34 7.70 -14.60
C VAL A 199 2.78 8.13 -14.54
N VAL A 200 3.65 7.32 -15.16
CA VAL A 200 5.00 7.72 -15.56
C VAL A 200 5.06 7.75 -17.08
N VAL A 201 5.35 8.91 -17.65
CA VAL A 201 5.56 9.07 -19.08
C VAL A 201 7.02 8.82 -19.40
N ILE A 202 7.27 7.88 -20.31
CA ILE A 202 8.61 7.52 -20.77
C ILE A 202 8.80 8.05 -22.17
N LEU A 203 9.58 9.14 -22.33
CA LEU A 203 10.03 9.65 -23.60
C LEU A 203 11.17 8.76 -24.10
N ASN A 204 10.77 7.68 -24.79
CA ASN A 204 11.68 6.65 -25.28
C ASN A 204 12.42 7.10 -26.56
N LYS A 205 13.46 6.35 -26.91
CA LYS A 205 14.37 6.60 -28.05
C LYS A 205 15.12 7.93 -27.93
N SER A 206 15.54 8.26 -26.71
CA SER A 206 16.35 9.46 -26.43
C SER A 206 17.71 9.48 -27.16
N ASP A 207 18.12 8.34 -27.71
CA ASP A 207 19.29 8.16 -28.58
C ASP A 207 19.10 8.71 -30.01
N LEU A 208 17.85 9.03 -30.40
CA LEU A 208 17.51 9.61 -31.70
C LEU A 208 17.30 11.13 -31.61
N GLU A 209 17.18 11.79 -32.77
CA GLU A 209 16.85 13.21 -32.84
C GLU A 209 15.43 13.46 -32.30
N LYS A 210 15.33 14.29 -31.24
CA LYS A 210 14.06 14.58 -30.56
C LYS A 210 13.20 15.55 -31.36
N LYS A 211 11.89 15.24 -31.45
CA LYS A 211 10.85 16.13 -31.99
C LYS A 211 9.88 16.63 -30.94
N ILE A 212 9.77 15.90 -29.84
CA ILE A 212 8.92 16.27 -28.69
C ILE A 212 9.74 16.33 -27.42
N ASP A 213 9.34 17.17 -26.50
CA ASP A 213 9.94 17.34 -25.18
C ASP A 213 8.86 17.22 -24.06
N GLU A 214 9.34 17.35 -22.82
CA GLU A 214 8.45 17.28 -21.66
C GLU A 214 7.36 18.33 -21.67
N SER A 215 7.63 19.52 -22.21
CA SER A 215 6.66 20.62 -22.25
C SER A 215 5.48 20.32 -23.16
N ASP A 216 5.69 19.47 -24.19
CA ASP A 216 4.63 19.04 -25.08
C ASP A 216 3.67 18.07 -24.40
N ILE A 217 4.17 17.17 -23.57
CA ILE A 217 3.38 16.22 -22.80
C ILE A 217 2.62 16.92 -21.66
N LYS A 218 3.29 17.83 -20.91
CA LYS A 218 2.70 18.56 -19.78
C LYS A 218 1.51 19.46 -20.15
N LYS A 219 1.31 19.73 -21.44
CA LYS A 219 0.08 20.41 -21.92
C LYS A 219 -1.19 19.57 -21.78
N TYR A 220 -1.04 18.24 -21.71
CA TYR A 220 -2.15 17.29 -21.80
C TYR A 220 -2.31 16.43 -20.54
N ILE A 221 -1.20 16.17 -19.83
CA ILE A 221 -1.22 15.33 -18.64
C ILE A 221 -0.22 15.86 -17.61
N ASP A 222 -0.64 15.90 -16.34
CA ASP A 222 0.25 16.19 -15.20
C ASP A 222 0.78 14.83 -14.67
N ALA A 223 2.01 14.52 -15.06
CA ALA A 223 2.66 13.25 -14.73
C ALA A 223 4.17 13.43 -14.65
N ASP A 224 4.84 12.52 -13.94
CA ASP A 224 6.29 12.43 -13.96
C ASP A 224 6.77 11.94 -15.33
N ILE A 225 7.81 12.59 -15.86
CA ILE A 225 8.34 12.32 -17.20
C ILE A 225 9.80 11.93 -17.10
N ILE A 226 10.16 10.81 -17.72
CA ILE A 226 11.52 10.30 -17.81
C ILE A 226 11.95 10.22 -19.29
N GLN A 227 13.13 10.70 -19.58
CA GLN A 227 13.77 10.51 -20.88
C GLN A 227 14.61 9.24 -20.85
N LEU A 228 14.34 8.30 -21.76
CA LEU A 228 14.93 6.98 -21.74
C LEU A 228 15.25 6.49 -23.15
N SER A 229 16.32 5.73 -23.30
CA SER A 229 16.53 4.85 -24.45
C SER A 229 16.47 3.40 -23.96
N ALA A 230 15.37 2.73 -24.25
CA ALA A 230 15.21 1.31 -23.93
C ALA A 230 16.18 0.40 -24.72
N LEU A 231 16.86 0.93 -25.74
CA LEU A 231 17.88 0.23 -26.52
C LEU A 231 19.25 0.28 -25.86
N THR A 232 19.68 1.46 -25.37
CA THR A 232 21.00 1.68 -24.77
C THR A 232 21.01 1.54 -23.27
N GLY A 233 19.84 1.66 -22.62
CA GLY A 233 19.68 1.69 -21.17
C GLY A 233 19.85 3.08 -20.55
N ASP A 234 20.13 4.12 -21.34
CA ASP A 234 20.27 5.48 -20.86
C ASP A 234 18.93 5.96 -20.25
N GLY A 235 18.97 6.57 -19.06
CA GLY A 235 17.80 7.04 -18.33
C GLY A 235 17.10 5.98 -17.48
N SER A 236 17.60 4.74 -17.46
CA SER A 236 17.03 3.66 -16.63
C SER A 236 17.18 3.93 -15.14
N GLU A 237 18.30 4.50 -14.70
CA GLU A 237 18.55 4.85 -13.29
C GLU A 237 17.48 5.83 -12.78
N GLU A 238 17.21 6.89 -13.54
CA GLU A 238 16.21 7.90 -13.19
C GLU A 238 14.81 7.29 -13.10
N LEU A 239 14.47 6.32 -13.97
CA LEU A 239 13.22 5.59 -13.90
C LEU A 239 13.12 4.78 -12.61
N TYR A 240 14.19 4.06 -12.23
CA TYR A 240 14.19 3.25 -11.02
C TYR A 240 14.13 4.11 -9.75
N GLU A 241 14.85 5.23 -9.72
CA GLU A 241 14.76 6.19 -8.61
C GLU A 241 13.37 6.80 -8.49
N LEU A 242 12.72 7.13 -9.61
CA LEU A 242 11.36 7.63 -9.62
C LEU A 242 10.37 6.59 -9.09
N LEU A 243 10.42 5.35 -9.59
CA LEU A 243 9.55 4.26 -9.10
C LEU A 243 9.76 4.02 -7.62
N ASN A 244 11.01 4.06 -7.17
CA ASN A 244 11.34 3.93 -5.77
C ASN A 244 10.72 5.06 -4.93
N ARG A 245 10.85 6.30 -5.38
CA ARG A 245 10.26 7.47 -4.73
C ARG A 245 8.72 7.37 -4.68
N MET A 246 8.08 7.01 -5.79
CA MET A 246 6.61 6.92 -5.86
C MET A 246 6.01 5.90 -4.89
N PHE A 247 6.67 4.75 -4.73
CA PHE A 247 6.09 3.63 -4.00
C PHE A 247 6.77 3.33 -2.66
N PHE A 248 7.95 3.90 -2.40
CA PHE A 248 8.77 3.56 -1.24
C PHE A 248 9.37 4.78 -0.52
N GLU A 249 8.99 6.03 -0.86
CA GLU A 249 9.48 7.22 -0.17
C GLU A 249 9.17 7.14 1.34
N GLY A 250 10.24 6.99 2.11
CA GLY A 250 10.20 6.82 3.56
C GLY A 250 10.34 5.38 4.06
N THR A 251 10.36 4.36 3.19
CA THR A 251 10.32 2.95 3.60
C THR A 251 11.59 2.15 3.33
N LEU A 252 12.51 2.63 2.49
CA LEU A 252 13.77 1.92 2.20
C LEU A 252 14.94 2.27 3.14
N THR A 253 14.72 3.03 4.19
CA THR A 253 15.62 2.89 5.34
C THR A 253 15.29 1.55 5.98
N TYR A 254 16.29 0.70 6.18
CA TYR A 254 16.24 -0.58 6.92
C TYR A 254 15.83 -0.35 8.38
N ASN A 255 14.69 0.31 8.57
CA ASN A 255 14.11 0.57 9.87
C ASN A 255 13.15 -0.56 10.20
N ASP A 256 13.18 -0.97 11.44
CA ASP A 256 12.34 -1.94 12.16
C ASP A 256 10.82 -1.67 12.06
N GLN A 257 10.31 -1.21 10.91
CA GLN A 257 8.90 -0.87 10.73
C GLN A 257 8.05 -2.12 10.51
N LEU A 258 6.92 -2.16 11.22
CA LEU A 258 5.91 -3.20 11.06
C LEU A 258 5.05 -2.89 9.83
N TYR A 259 5.04 -3.80 8.86
CA TYR A 259 4.21 -3.67 7.67
C TYR A 259 2.94 -4.51 7.79
N ILE A 260 1.80 -3.90 7.51
CA ILE A 260 0.52 -4.59 7.42
C ILE A 260 0.28 -4.92 5.96
N THR A 261 0.07 -6.20 5.66
CA THR A 261 -0.14 -6.70 4.29
C THR A 261 -1.57 -7.21 4.07
N ASN A 262 -2.35 -7.37 5.13
CA ASN A 262 -3.69 -7.98 5.07
C ASN A 262 -4.77 -6.91 5.06
N THR A 263 -5.59 -6.85 4.01
CA THR A 263 -6.72 -5.92 3.85
C THR A 263 -7.72 -6.00 5.00
N ARG A 264 -7.92 -7.20 5.59
CA ARG A 264 -8.77 -7.35 6.78
C ARG A 264 -8.20 -6.55 7.95
N HIS A 265 -6.90 -6.65 8.22
CA HIS A 265 -6.25 -5.89 9.29
C HIS A 265 -6.35 -4.37 9.05
N LYS A 266 -6.21 -3.91 7.78
CA LYS A 266 -6.43 -2.50 7.42
C LYS A 266 -7.83 -2.04 7.80
N ASN A 267 -8.86 -2.82 7.42
CA ASN A 267 -10.24 -2.46 7.71
C ASN A 267 -10.51 -2.36 9.21
N GLU A 268 -9.98 -3.32 10.00
CA GLU A 268 -10.13 -3.28 11.46
C GLU A 268 -9.39 -2.08 12.08
N LEU A 269 -8.20 -1.71 11.58
CA LEU A 269 -7.52 -0.50 12.02
C LEU A 269 -8.27 0.78 11.68
N VAL A 270 -8.92 0.86 10.51
CA VAL A 270 -9.77 2.00 10.15
C VAL A 270 -10.97 2.08 11.10
N CYS A 271 -11.59 0.96 11.43
CA CYS A 271 -12.68 0.92 12.41
C CYS A 271 -12.19 1.36 13.80
N THR A 272 -11.03 0.86 14.26
CA THR A 272 -10.38 1.27 15.51
C THR A 272 -10.17 2.79 15.54
N LYS A 273 -9.60 3.36 14.46
CA LYS A 273 -9.38 4.81 14.37
C LYS A 273 -10.68 5.59 14.51
N ASN A 274 -11.72 5.16 13.80
CA ASN A 274 -13.03 5.83 13.85
C ASN A 274 -13.66 5.77 15.24
N ALA A 275 -13.52 4.65 15.95
CA ALA A 275 -13.99 4.52 17.32
C ALA A 275 -13.21 5.46 18.27
N LEU A 276 -11.88 5.51 18.17
CA LEU A 276 -11.05 6.42 18.96
C LEU A 276 -11.37 7.90 18.68
N LEU A 277 -11.66 8.27 17.44
CA LEU A 277 -12.07 9.65 17.10
C LEU A 277 -13.42 10.01 17.71
N LYS A 278 -14.38 9.07 17.82
CA LYS A 278 -15.64 9.30 18.53
C LYS A 278 -15.43 9.55 20.02
N VAL A 279 -14.45 8.86 20.66
CA VAL A 279 -14.07 9.18 22.05
C VAL A 279 -13.66 10.64 22.18
N LYS A 280 -12.84 11.16 21.24
CA LYS A 280 -12.45 12.57 21.23
C LYS A 280 -13.64 13.50 21.05
N GLU A 281 -14.53 13.21 20.11
CA GLU A 281 -15.75 13.99 19.92
C GLU A 281 -16.62 14.03 21.21
N SER A 282 -16.73 12.90 21.91
CA SER A 282 -17.48 12.81 23.17
C SER A 282 -16.83 13.65 24.28
N ILE A 283 -15.49 13.66 24.37
CA ILE A 283 -14.72 14.52 25.28
C ILE A 283 -14.93 16.00 24.96
N ASP A 284 -14.82 16.39 23.68
CA ASP A 284 -15.00 17.78 23.21
C ASP A 284 -16.43 18.30 23.47
N MET A 285 -17.43 17.42 23.37
CA MET A 285 -18.83 17.73 23.67
C MET A 285 -19.12 17.78 25.17
N GLY A 286 -18.17 17.40 26.02
CA GLY A 286 -18.36 17.34 27.48
C GLY A 286 -19.40 16.30 27.88
N MET A 287 -19.43 15.16 27.18
CA MET A 287 -20.33 14.05 27.54
C MET A 287 -19.88 13.38 28.84
N GLU A 288 -20.79 12.63 29.48
CA GLU A 288 -20.46 11.85 30.67
C GLU A 288 -19.49 10.70 30.31
N GLU A 289 -18.65 10.31 31.25
CA GLU A 289 -17.51 9.41 31.02
C GLU A 289 -17.93 7.98 30.65
N ASP A 290 -19.14 7.55 30.98
CA ASP A 290 -19.68 6.26 30.56
C ASP A 290 -19.82 6.15 29.03
N PHE A 291 -20.03 7.26 28.33
CA PHE A 291 -20.02 7.27 26.86
C PHE A 291 -18.66 6.95 26.25
N PHE A 292 -17.56 7.34 26.94
CA PHE A 292 -16.20 7.04 26.47
C PHE A 292 -15.93 5.53 26.48
N SER A 293 -16.45 4.81 27.50
CA SER A 293 -16.30 3.36 27.63
C SER A 293 -16.84 2.60 26.41
N ILE A 294 -17.96 3.06 25.84
CA ILE A 294 -18.61 2.40 24.68
C ILE A 294 -17.68 2.44 23.47
N ASP A 295 -17.19 3.62 23.08
CA ASP A 295 -16.35 3.79 21.91
C ASP A 295 -14.93 3.23 22.12
N LEU A 296 -14.40 3.28 23.35
CA LEU A 296 -13.16 2.61 23.72
C LEU A 296 -13.28 1.09 23.58
N MET A 297 -14.39 0.48 24.00
CA MET A 297 -14.61 -0.96 23.85
C MET A 297 -14.78 -1.35 22.40
N ASP A 298 -15.43 -0.52 21.56
CA ASP A 298 -15.51 -0.73 20.11
C ASP A 298 -14.10 -0.77 19.48
N ALA A 299 -13.23 0.17 19.85
CA ALA A 299 -11.82 0.17 19.42
C ALA A 299 -11.07 -1.08 19.90
N TYR A 300 -11.29 -1.50 21.13
CA TYR A 300 -10.70 -2.70 21.73
C TYR A 300 -11.07 -3.98 20.98
N GLU A 301 -12.35 -4.12 20.61
CA GLU A 301 -12.85 -5.28 19.85
C GLU A 301 -12.23 -5.34 18.45
N HIS A 302 -12.19 -4.22 17.73
CA HIS A 302 -11.58 -4.16 16.41
C HIS A 302 -10.09 -4.52 16.43
N LEU A 303 -9.34 -4.05 17.42
CA LEU A 303 -7.95 -4.48 17.63
C LEU A 303 -7.85 -5.99 17.90
N GLY A 304 -8.77 -6.55 18.70
CA GLY A 304 -8.83 -7.98 18.97
C GLY A 304 -9.02 -8.83 17.71
N LEU A 305 -9.88 -8.40 16.79
CA LEU A 305 -10.12 -9.07 15.51
C LEU A 305 -8.85 -9.19 14.64
N ILE A 306 -7.89 -8.27 14.78
CA ILE A 306 -6.61 -8.35 14.05
C ILE A 306 -5.80 -9.56 14.50
N ILE A 307 -5.75 -9.83 15.81
CA ILE A 307 -4.96 -10.91 16.42
C ILE A 307 -5.75 -12.18 16.68
N GLY A 308 -7.07 -12.18 16.34
CA GLY A 308 -7.95 -13.34 16.50
C GLY A 308 -8.44 -13.54 17.94
N GLU A 309 -8.46 -12.50 18.76
CA GLU A 309 -8.96 -12.52 20.13
C GLU A 309 -10.33 -11.83 20.22
N THR A 310 -11.19 -12.31 21.12
CA THR A 310 -12.51 -11.73 21.39
C THR A 310 -12.57 -11.14 22.79
N ALA A 311 -13.35 -10.07 23.00
CA ALA A 311 -13.36 -9.23 24.19
C ALA A 311 -14.15 -9.78 25.40
N ARG A 312 -14.54 -11.06 25.45
CA ARG A 312 -15.70 -11.47 26.29
C ARG A 312 -15.48 -11.44 27.81
N ASP A 313 -14.27 -11.58 28.33
CA ASP A 313 -14.06 -11.67 29.79
C ASP A 313 -12.94 -10.74 30.32
N ASP A 314 -12.22 -10.06 29.41
CA ASP A 314 -11.00 -9.30 29.74
C ASP A 314 -11.26 -8.10 30.67
N LEU A 315 -12.44 -7.43 30.52
CA LEU A 315 -12.76 -6.23 31.31
C LEU A 315 -13.00 -6.57 32.80
N ALA A 316 -13.77 -7.62 33.07
CA ALA A 316 -14.05 -8.05 34.45
C ALA A 316 -12.76 -8.45 35.16
N ASP A 317 -11.90 -9.22 34.49
CA ASP A 317 -10.60 -9.63 35.02
C ASP A 317 -9.70 -8.42 35.31
N LYS A 318 -9.68 -7.42 34.41
CA LYS A 318 -8.89 -6.20 34.60
C LYS A 318 -9.37 -5.36 35.79
N ILE A 319 -10.68 -5.18 35.95
CA ILE A 319 -11.28 -4.49 37.11
C ILE A 319 -10.88 -5.21 38.40
N PHE A 320 -10.99 -6.53 38.43
CA PHE A 320 -10.61 -7.30 39.64
C PHE A 320 -9.14 -7.20 39.98
N MET A 321 -8.26 -7.29 38.95
CA MET A 321 -6.80 -7.27 39.20
C MET A 321 -6.28 -5.89 39.61
N GLU A 322 -6.74 -4.83 38.95
CA GLU A 322 -6.17 -3.48 39.12
C GLU A 322 -6.89 -2.65 40.19
N PHE A 323 -8.21 -2.85 40.34
CA PHE A 323 -9.03 -1.95 41.15
C PHE A 323 -9.72 -2.62 42.36
N CYS A 324 -9.92 -3.96 42.35
CA CYS A 324 -10.60 -4.66 43.44
C CYS A 324 -9.68 -5.40 44.40
N MET A 325 -8.39 -5.62 44.12
CA MET A 325 -7.45 -6.36 44.99
C MET A 325 -6.82 -5.53 46.11
N GLY A 326 -7.29 -4.32 46.36
CA GLY A 326 -6.79 -3.39 47.41
C GLY A 326 -7.62 -3.34 48.68
N LYS A 327 -8.59 -4.22 48.91
CA LYS A 327 -9.37 -4.30 50.17
C LYS A 327 -9.08 -5.54 50.94
#